data_555d527f764e31fa9e61abdf93ede977
#
_entry.id   555d527f764e31fa9e61abdf93ede977
#
_cell.length_a   1.000
_cell.length_b   1.000
_cell.length_c   1.000
_cell.angle_alpha   90.00
_cell.angle_beta   90.00
_cell.angle_gamma   90.00
#
_symmetry.space_group_name_H-M   'P 1'
#
loop_
_entity.id
_entity.type
_entity.pdbx_description
1 polymer ?
#
loop_
_entity_poly.entity_id
_entity_poly.type
_entity_poly.pdbx_seq_one_letter_code
_entity_poly.pdbx_strand_id
1 'polypeptide(L)'
;PEHARETTGSVVDLTRDDLKGGIIGREGRNIRALEVATGVELIVDDTPGAIILSSFDPYRIAVAKQAIESLIADGRIHPARIEEVVERVKSEVDEATLKEGEAAGFELGLHDMHPELYRMMGRLKFRTSYGQNVLSHSKEVAYLAGIMARELGLNADVSVRAAFLPDIGKAMDRELQGTHLELGIEFLRQHGESDAVVNAMAAHHMDIDWPSLEAMLVQAADAISAERPGARRDILESYVKRLENLESIADSFK
;
A
#
# COMPACT_ATOMS: atom_id res chain seq x y z
N PRO A 1 14.59 7.18 5.86
CA PRO A 1 14.96 5.77 5.98
C PRO A 1 13.79 4.80 5.73
N GLU A 2 12.52 5.18 5.99
CA GLU A 2 11.33 4.34 5.68
C GLU A 2 11.22 3.98 4.19
N HIS A 3 11.61 4.88 3.30
CA HIS A 3 11.47 4.70 1.85
C HIS A 3 12.36 3.59 1.25
N ALA A 4 13.42 3.17 1.93
CA ALA A 4 14.34 2.15 1.43
C ALA A 4 13.82 0.70 1.62
N ARG A 5 12.67 0.53 2.29
CA ARG A 5 12.10 -0.79 2.65
C ARG A 5 10.81 -1.14 1.92
N GLU A 6 10.35 -0.28 1.02
CA GLU A 6 9.21 -0.55 0.17
C GLU A 6 9.67 -1.16 -1.17
N THR A 7 8.91 -2.12 -1.68
CA THR A 7 9.17 -2.71 -2.99
C THR A 7 8.83 -1.70 -4.08
N THR A 8 9.85 -1.13 -4.72
CA THR A 8 9.71 -0.09 -5.77
C THR A 8 9.66 -0.67 -7.18
N GLY A 9 9.75 -1.98 -7.33
CA GLY A 9 9.79 -2.64 -8.62
C GLY A 9 8.90 -3.87 -8.70
N SER A 10 8.45 -4.19 -9.89
CA SER A 10 7.75 -5.43 -10.24
C SER A 10 8.25 -5.95 -11.57
N VAL A 11 8.11 -7.24 -11.80
CA VAL A 11 8.50 -7.90 -13.05
C VAL A 11 7.26 -8.29 -13.83
N VAL A 12 7.29 -8.04 -15.13
CA VAL A 12 6.34 -8.61 -16.10
C VAL A 12 7.05 -9.74 -16.82
N ASP A 13 6.56 -10.96 -16.62
CA ASP A 13 7.08 -12.13 -17.32
C ASP A 13 6.49 -12.19 -18.74
N LEU A 14 7.37 -12.29 -19.72
CA LEU A 14 7.00 -12.43 -21.12
C LEU A 14 7.09 -13.90 -21.51
N THR A 15 6.04 -14.42 -22.09
CA THR A 15 6.00 -15.83 -22.59
C THR A 15 7.00 -16.07 -23.72
N ARG A 16 7.41 -14.98 -24.41
CA ARG A 16 8.31 -15.02 -25.58
C ARG A 16 9.17 -13.76 -25.59
N ASP A 17 10.45 -13.91 -25.86
CA ASP A 17 11.42 -12.80 -25.83
C ASP A 17 11.24 -11.81 -26.98
N ASP A 18 10.65 -12.24 -28.10
CA ASP A 18 10.33 -11.37 -29.23
C ASP A 18 9.26 -10.30 -28.91
N LEU A 19 8.48 -10.51 -27.84
CA LEU A 19 7.52 -9.50 -27.36
C LEU A 19 8.20 -8.24 -26.82
N LYS A 20 9.45 -8.33 -26.33
CA LYS A 20 10.22 -7.14 -25.92
C LYS A 20 10.34 -6.13 -27.07
N GLY A 21 10.65 -6.59 -28.26
CA GLY A 21 10.74 -5.74 -29.44
C GLY A 21 9.45 -5.01 -29.75
N GLY A 22 8.29 -5.65 -29.56
CA GLY A 22 6.96 -5.06 -29.70
C GLY A 22 6.68 -3.97 -28.67
N ILE A 23 7.04 -4.24 -27.39
CA ILE A 23 6.86 -3.29 -26.29
C ILE A 23 7.79 -2.09 -26.44
N ILE A 24 9.05 -2.27 -26.85
CA ILE A 24 9.96 -1.17 -27.13
C ILE A 24 9.44 -0.36 -28.32
N GLY A 25 9.08 -1.04 -29.40
CA GLY A 25 8.65 -0.44 -30.66
C GLY A 25 9.81 0.23 -31.42
N ARG A 26 9.54 0.65 -32.66
CA ARG A 26 10.54 1.31 -33.51
C ARG A 26 11.04 2.59 -32.83
N GLU A 27 12.33 2.73 -32.65
CA GLU A 27 13.00 3.86 -32.00
C GLU A 27 12.49 4.14 -30.55
N GLY A 28 11.98 3.12 -29.87
CA GLY A 28 11.50 3.24 -28.48
C GLY A 28 10.16 3.99 -28.33
N ARG A 29 9.37 4.13 -29.41
CA ARG A 29 8.13 4.93 -29.36
C ARG A 29 7.05 4.32 -28.46
N ASN A 30 6.97 2.99 -28.38
CA ASN A 30 5.95 2.32 -27.59
C ASN A 30 6.30 2.35 -26.09
N ILE A 31 7.57 2.10 -25.75
CA ILE A 31 8.03 2.18 -24.35
C ILE A 31 7.84 3.60 -23.80
N ARG A 32 8.18 4.63 -24.58
CA ARG A 32 7.93 6.02 -24.15
C ARG A 32 6.43 6.32 -23.99
N ALA A 33 5.58 5.80 -24.86
CA ALA A 33 4.12 5.97 -24.70
C ALA A 33 3.60 5.27 -23.42
N LEU A 34 4.10 4.08 -23.10
CA LEU A 34 3.76 3.37 -21.85
C LEU A 34 4.21 4.17 -20.64
N GLU A 35 5.46 4.64 -20.61
CA GLU A 35 6.01 5.42 -19.50
C GLU A 35 5.23 6.71 -19.25
N VAL A 36 4.92 7.45 -20.32
CA VAL A 36 4.11 8.68 -20.24
C VAL A 36 2.69 8.39 -19.73
N ALA A 37 2.04 7.35 -20.27
CA ALA A 37 0.65 7.02 -19.92
C ALA A 37 0.50 6.48 -18.49
N THR A 38 1.49 5.72 -17.99
CA THR A 38 1.43 5.05 -16.69
C THR A 38 2.17 5.81 -15.57
N GLY A 39 3.15 6.64 -15.92
CA GLY A 39 4.08 7.24 -14.95
C GLY A 39 5.02 6.21 -14.30
N VAL A 40 5.31 5.11 -14.99
CA VAL A 40 6.18 4.01 -14.52
C VAL A 40 7.36 3.91 -15.47
N GLU A 41 8.58 3.80 -14.95
CA GLU A 41 9.79 3.52 -15.72
C GLU A 41 9.82 2.05 -16.12
N LEU A 42 10.07 1.77 -17.40
CA LEU A 42 10.19 0.43 -17.93
C LEU A 42 11.67 0.13 -18.22
N ILE A 43 12.25 -0.78 -17.45
CA ILE A 43 13.64 -1.20 -17.61
C ILE A 43 13.67 -2.50 -18.42
N VAL A 44 14.23 -2.43 -19.62
CA VAL A 44 14.40 -3.56 -20.52
C VAL A 44 15.89 -3.85 -20.65
N ASP A 45 16.33 -4.90 -19.98
CA ASP A 45 17.72 -5.37 -19.98
C ASP A 45 17.84 -6.70 -20.74
N ASP A 46 19.02 -7.34 -20.63
CA ASP A 46 19.32 -8.62 -21.27
C ASP A 46 18.67 -9.82 -20.56
N THR A 47 17.92 -9.62 -19.46
CA THR A 47 17.23 -10.70 -18.75
C THR A 47 16.18 -11.33 -19.66
N PRO A 48 16.29 -12.62 -20.03
CA PRO A 48 15.36 -13.24 -20.96
C PRO A 48 13.93 -13.23 -20.44
N GLY A 49 12.97 -12.88 -21.29
CA GLY A 49 11.54 -13.00 -20.98
C GLY A 49 11.01 -12.11 -19.87
N ALA A 50 11.69 -11.01 -19.52
CA ALA A 50 11.25 -10.13 -18.45
C ALA A 50 11.37 -8.64 -18.79
N ILE A 51 10.45 -7.83 -18.25
CA ILE A 51 10.53 -6.37 -18.20
C ILE A 51 10.35 -5.95 -16.74
N ILE A 52 11.24 -5.08 -16.26
CA ILE A 52 11.17 -4.57 -14.90
C ILE A 52 10.41 -3.25 -14.92
N LEU A 53 9.40 -3.12 -14.07
CA LEU A 53 8.63 -1.91 -13.84
C LEU A 53 9.14 -1.24 -12.56
N SER A 54 9.46 0.05 -12.63
CA SER A 54 9.98 0.82 -11.51
C SER A 54 9.13 2.08 -11.27
N SER A 55 8.61 2.23 -10.08
CA SER A 55 7.90 3.43 -9.61
C SER A 55 7.84 3.42 -8.09
N PHE A 56 7.75 4.60 -7.49
CA PHE A 56 7.47 4.74 -6.06
C PHE A 56 5.99 4.53 -5.72
N ASP A 57 5.11 4.50 -6.72
CA ASP A 57 3.68 4.26 -6.54
C ASP A 57 3.30 2.84 -6.96
N PRO A 58 3.03 1.93 -6.02
CA PRO A 58 2.65 0.55 -6.32
C PRO A 58 1.34 0.43 -7.10
N TYR A 59 0.42 1.41 -6.98
CA TYR A 59 -0.79 1.47 -7.78
C TYR A 59 -0.45 1.68 -9.27
N ARG A 60 0.45 2.63 -9.59
CA ARG A 60 0.91 2.85 -10.97
C ARG A 60 1.58 1.60 -11.54
N ILE A 61 2.38 0.89 -10.73
CA ILE A 61 3.00 -0.40 -11.13
C ILE A 61 1.92 -1.43 -11.47
N ALA A 62 0.87 -1.56 -10.66
CA ALA A 62 -0.22 -2.50 -10.93
C ALA A 62 -0.95 -2.18 -12.23
N VAL A 63 -1.25 -0.90 -12.49
CA VAL A 63 -1.85 -0.42 -13.75
C VAL A 63 -0.93 -0.72 -14.93
N ALA A 64 0.36 -0.40 -14.84
CA ALA A 64 1.33 -0.63 -15.92
C ALA A 64 1.45 -2.12 -16.24
N LYS A 65 1.56 -2.97 -15.23
CA LYS A 65 1.63 -4.42 -15.38
C LYS A 65 0.42 -4.98 -16.12
N GLN A 66 -0.77 -4.65 -15.65
CA GLN A 66 -2.01 -5.15 -16.26
C GLN A 66 -2.23 -4.59 -17.68
N ALA A 67 -1.81 -3.34 -17.94
CA ALA A 67 -1.86 -2.76 -19.27
C ALA A 67 -0.91 -3.49 -20.24
N ILE A 68 0.32 -3.77 -19.83
CA ILE A 68 1.29 -4.51 -20.65
C ILE A 68 0.79 -5.92 -20.93
N GLU A 69 0.30 -6.65 -19.92
CA GLU A 69 -0.29 -7.98 -20.08
C GLU A 69 -1.46 -7.97 -21.08
N SER A 70 -2.33 -6.96 -20.98
CA SER A 70 -3.47 -6.77 -21.90
C SER A 70 -3.02 -6.48 -23.34
N LEU A 71 -1.98 -5.64 -23.53
CA LEU A 71 -1.40 -5.35 -24.83
C LEU A 71 -0.74 -6.56 -25.47
N ILE A 72 -0.05 -7.37 -24.67
CA ILE A 72 0.57 -8.63 -25.12
C ILE A 72 -0.50 -9.61 -25.58
N ALA A 73 -1.58 -9.77 -24.81
CA ALA A 73 -2.69 -10.65 -25.15
C ALA A 73 -3.43 -10.22 -26.43
N ASP A 74 -3.59 -8.90 -26.62
CA ASP A 74 -4.22 -8.32 -27.83
C ASP A 74 -3.31 -8.38 -29.07
N GLY A 75 -1.98 -8.37 -28.88
CA GLY A 75 -0.98 -8.42 -29.94
C GLY A 75 -0.84 -7.10 -30.73
N ARG A 76 -1.59 -6.06 -30.40
CA ARG A 76 -1.56 -4.75 -31.05
C ARG A 76 -0.89 -3.72 -30.13
N ILE A 77 0.39 -3.44 -30.39
CA ILE A 77 1.18 -2.54 -29.55
C ILE A 77 1.61 -1.35 -30.40
N HIS A 78 0.92 -0.21 -30.24
CA HIS A 78 1.24 1.08 -30.81
C HIS A 78 0.72 2.21 -29.92
N PRO A 79 1.26 3.46 -30.01
CA PRO A 79 0.98 4.52 -29.03
C PRO A 79 -0.51 4.77 -28.76
N ALA A 80 -1.34 4.92 -29.79
CA ALA A 80 -2.78 5.16 -29.59
C ALA A 80 -3.50 4.00 -28.87
N ARG A 81 -3.10 2.75 -29.14
CA ARG A 81 -3.65 1.58 -28.46
C ARG A 81 -3.16 1.49 -27.00
N ILE A 82 -1.92 1.90 -26.75
CA ILE A 82 -1.34 1.98 -25.40
C ILE A 82 -2.16 2.94 -24.54
N GLU A 83 -2.41 4.16 -25.02
CA GLU A 83 -3.21 5.16 -24.30
C GLU A 83 -4.62 4.64 -23.99
N GLU A 84 -5.30 4.04 -24.98
CA GLU A 84 -6.63 3.45 -24.82
C GLU A 84 -6.64 2.33 -23.75
N VAL A 85 -5.67 1.40 -23.83
CA VAL A 85 -5.60 0.27 -22.90
C VAL A 85 -5.25 0.74 -21.50
N VAL A 86 -4.32 1.68 -21.35
CA VAL A 86 -3.94 2.22 -20.03
C VAL A 86 -5.12 2.93 -19.38
N GLU A 87 -5.88 3.73 -20.10
CA GLU A 87 -7.05 4.42 -19.56
C GLU A 87 -8.15 3.44 -19.12
N ARG A 88 -8.42 2.43 -19.94
CA ARG A 88 -9.35 1.35 -19.57
C ARG A 88 -8.89 0.60 -18.33
N VAL A 89 -7.62 0.21 -18.26
CA VAL A 89 -7.05 -0.52 -17.13
C VAL A 89 -7.08 0.34 -15.86
N LYS A 90 -6.78 1.64 -15.94
CA LYS A 90 -6.93 2.56 -14.79
C LYS A 90 -8.34 2.51 -14.23
N SER A 91 -9.35 2.62 -15.10
CA SER A 91 -10.75 2.56 -14.67
C SER A 91 -11.10 1.22 -14.01
N GLU A 92 -10.65 0.10 -14.58
CA GLU A 92 -10.86 -1.24 -14.03
C GLU A 92 -10.18 -1.41 -12.65
N VAL A 93 -8.94 -0.92 -12.50
CA VAL A 93 -8.20 -0.99 -11.22
C VAL A 93 -8.82 -0.06 -10.18
N ASP A 94 -9.27 1.14 -10.56
CA ASP A 94 -9.96 2.06 -9.66
C ASP A 94 -11.28 1.49 -9.14
N GLU A 95 -12.07 0.84 -10.01
CA GLU A 95 -13.28 0.15 -9.59
C GLU A 95 -12.99 -1.04 -8.66
N ALA A 96 -11.95 -1.80 -8.97
CA ALA A 96 -11.52 -2.92 -8.13
C ALA A 96 -11.01 -2.46 -6.76
N THR A 97 -10.29 -1.33 -6.70
CA THR A 97 -9.82 -0.77 -5.43
C THR A 97 -10.97 -0.25 -4.57
N LEU A 98 -11.97 0.39 -5.17
CA LEU A 98 -13.17 0.81 -4.44
C LEU A 98 -13.89 -0.39 -3.81
N LYS A 99 -14.14 -1.44 -4.60
CA LYS A 99 -14.79 -2.67 -4.12
C LYS A 99 -13.99 -3.34 -3.00
N GLU A 100 -12.67 -3.34 -3.08
CA GLU A 100 -11.80 -3.91 -2.05
C GLU A 100 -11.87 -3.10 -0.74
N GLY A 101 -11.88 -1.78 -0.82
CA GLY A 101 -12.04 -0.90 0.34
C GLY A 101 -13.43 -1.03 0.98
N GLU A 102 -14.49 -1.10 0.16
CA GLU A 102 -15.85 -1.35 0.62
C GLU A 102 -15.97 -2.70 1.34
N ALA A 103 -15.39 -3.75 0.77
CA ALA A 103 -15.38 -5.08 1.38
C ALA A 103 -14.65 -5.08 2.72
N ALA A 104 -13.50 -4.40 2.81
CA ALA A 104 -12.76 -4.26 4.05
C ALA A 104 -13.56 -3.48 5.12
N GLY A 105 -14.20 -2.38 4.72
CA GLY A 105 -15.09 -1.61 5.61
C GLY A 105 -16.28 -2.44 6.07
N PHE A 106 -16.92 -3.19 5.17
CA PHE A 106 -18.04 -4.07 5.48
C PHE A 106 -17.67 -5.14 6.53
N GLU A 107 -16.52 -5.80 6.39
CA GLU A 107 -16.01 -6.76 7.37
C GLU A 107 -15.87 -6.17 8.79
N LEU A 108 -15.56 -4.87 8.87
CA LEU A 108 -15.37 -4.13 10.12
C LEU A 108 -16.65 -3.45 10.65
N GLY A 109 -17.76 -3.56 9.92
CA GLY A 109 -19.03 -2.89 10.27
C GLY A 109 -19.06 -1.40 9.93
N LEU A 110 -18.11 -0.92 9.13
CA LEU A 110 -18.04 0.47 8.67
C LEU A 110 -18.80 0.60 7.34
N HIS A 111 -20.07 1.04 7.37
CA HIS A 111 -20.95 1.08 6.20
C HIS A 111 -21.23 2.48 5.67
N ASP A 112 -20.83 3.51 6.41
CA ASP A 112 -21.19 4.91 6.19
C ASP A 112 -20.00 5.83 5.88
N MET A 113 -18.86 5.23 5.47
CA MET A 113 -17.69 6.00 5.06
C MET A 113 -17.88 6.62 3.67
N HIS A 114 -17.28 7.76 3.44
CA HIS A 114 -17.28 8.38 2.11
C HIS A 114 -16.62 7.45 1.06
N PRO A 115 -17.13 7.32 -0.18
CA PRO A 115 -16.57 6.44 -1.20
C PRO A 115 -15.08 6.63 -1.47
N GLU A 116 -14.59 7.87 -1.39
CA GLU A 116 -13.16 8.15 -1.59
C GLU A 116 -12.28 7.59 -0.47
N LEU A 117 -12.80 7.48 0.76
CA LEU A 117 -12.08 6.82 1.86
C LEU A 117 -11.93 5.31 1.56
N TYR A 118 -12.99 4.65 1.11
CA TYR A 118 -12.93 3.26 0.69
C TYR A 118 -11.96 3.06 -0.48
N ARG A 119 -11.98 3.95 -1.47
CA ARG A 119 -11.07 3.89 -2.61
C ARG A 119 -9.61 3.98 -2.18
N MET A 120 -9.28 4.94 -1.30
CA MET A 120 -7.92 5.10 -0.79
C MET A 120 -7.49 3.91 0.06
N MET A 121 -8.36 3.41 0.93
CA MET A 121 -8.07 2.19 1.70
C MET A 121 -7.85 0.98 0.78
N GLY A 122 -8.66 0.83 -0.27
CA GLY A 122 -8.48 -0.22 -1.26
C GLY A 122 -7.13 -0.16 -2.00
N ARG A 123 -6.59 1.05 -2.27
CA ARG A 123 -5.26 1.22 -2.87
C ARG A 123 -4.14 0.66 -1.98
N LEU A 124 -4.32 0.62 -0.67
CA LEU A 124 -3.33 0.06 0.26
C LEU A 124 -3.07 -1.44 0.05
N LYS A 125 -3.95 -2.16 -0.68
CA LYS A 125 -3.70 -3.55 -1.07
C LYS A 125 -2.45 -3.73 -1.94
N PHE A 126 -2.07 -2.71 -2.69
CA PHE A 126 -0.87 -2.75 -3.52
C PHE A 126 0.40 -2.40 -2.75
N ARG A 127 0.26 -1.91 -1.52
CA ARG A 127 1.38 -1.42 -0.72
C ARG A 127 1.81 -2.43 0.33
N THR A 128 3.13 -2.61 0.41
CA THR A 128 3.76 -3.43 1.44
C THR A 128 4.74 -2.56 2.21
N SER A 129 4.61 -2.54 3.53
CA SER A 129 5.50 -1.82 4.44
C SER A 129 6.13 -2.82 5.40
N TYR A 130 7.46 -2.87 5.46
CA TYR A 130 8.22 -3.85 6.27
C TYR A 130 7.83 -5.32 6.01
N GLY A 131 7.39 -5.64 4.80
CA GLY A 131 6.95 -6.98 4.42
C GLY A 131 5.51 -7.32 4.78
N GLN A 132 4.76 -6.41 5.40
CA GLN A 132 3.34 -6.55 5.72
C GLN A 132 2.48 -5.77 4.73
N ASN A 133 1.42 -6.40 4.19
CA ASN A 133 0.45 -5.69 3.36
C ASN A 133 -0.31 -4.67 4.19
N VAL A 134 -0.35 -3.40 3.73
CA VAL A 134 -0.87 -2.29 4.53
C VAL A 134 -2.38 -2.37 4.73
N LEU A 135 -3.16 -2.79 3.73
CA LEU A 135 -4.62 -2.97 3.90
C LEU A 135 -4.92 -4.08 4.92
N SER A 136 -4.21 -5.20 4.85
CA SER A 136 -4.38 -6.31 5.80
C SER A 136 -4.00 -5.89 7.22
N HIS A 137 -2.93 -5.11 7.35
CA HIS A 137 -2.51 -4.52 8.62
C HIS A 137 -3.60 -3.60 9.19
N SER A 138 -4.13 -2.66 8.39
CA SER A 138 -5.19 -1.74 8.82
C SER A 138 -6.46 -2.48 9.28
N LYS A 139 -6.85 -3.57 8.61
CA LYS A 139 -7.97 -4.43 9.03
C LYS A 139 -7.69 -5.08 10.40
N GLU A 140 -6.48 -5.61 10.58
CA GLU A 140 -6.08 -6.26 11.84
C GLU A 140 -6.05 -5.27 12.99
N VAL A 141 -5.47 -4.07 12.78
CA VAL A 141 -5.44 -2.99 13.77
C VAL A 141 -6.86 -2.58 14.18
N ALA A 142 -7.76 -2.39 13.22
CA ALA A 142 -9.15 -2.04 13.48
C ALA A 142 -9.88 -3.13 14.29
N TYR A 143 -9.66 -4.39 13.96
CA TYR A 143 -10.25 -5.51 14.67
C TYR A 143 -9.79 -5.57 16.13
N LEU A 144 -8.47 -5.45 16.36
CA LEU A 144 -7.88 -5.44 17.70
C LEU A 144 -8.37 -4.25 18.52
N ALA A 145 -8.36 -3.05 17.97
CA ALA A 145 -8.86 -1.84 18.65
C ALA A 145 -10.34 -1.98 19.04
N GLY A 146 -11.15 -2.55 18.15
CA GLY A 146 -12.56 -2.79 18.43
C GLY A 146 -12.81 -3.79 19.56
N ILE A 147 -12.01 -4.87 19.64
CA ILE A 147 -12.09 -5.83 20.77
C ILE A 147 -11.72 -5.11 22.07
N MET A 148 -10.56 -4.45 22.10
CA MET A 148 -10.09 -3.75 23.31
C MET A 148 -11.07 -2.66 23.77
N ALA A 149 -11.66 -1.90 22.84
CA ALA A 149 -12.63 -0.87 23.18
C ALA A 149 -13.89 -1.46 23.86
N ARG A 150 -14.41 -2.57 23.33
CA ARG A 150 -15.58 -3.24 23.92
C ARG A 150 -15.29 -3.79 25.30
N GLU A 151 -14.14 -4.41 25.51
CA GLU A 151 -13.72 -4.95 26.81
C GLU A 151 -13.54 -3.85 27.88
N LEU A 152 -13.08 -2.67 27.46
CA LEU A 152 -12.87 -1.53 28.36
C LEU A 152 -14.09 -0.61 28.48
N GLY A 153 -15.19 -0.88 27.78
CA GLY A 153 -16.38 -0.05 27.79
C GLY A 153 -16.19 1.32 27.13
N LEU A 154 -15.26 1.42 26.17
CA LEU A 154 -14.97 2.62 25.40
C LEU A 154 -15.78 2.65 24.09
N ASN A 155 -15.67 3.75 23.34
CA ASN A 155 -16.37 3.87 22.06
C ASN A 155 -15.73 3.00 20.98
N ALA A 156 -16.32 1.80 20.77
CA ALA A 156 -15.80 0.84 19.79
C ALA A 156 -15.91 1.35 18.34
N ASP A 157 -16.93 2.12 18.01
CA ASP A 157 -17.14 2.62 16.63
C ASP A 157 -16.05 3.63 16.25
N VAL A 158 -15.73 4.56 17.17
CA VAL A 158 -14.60 5.50 16.99
C VAL A 158 -13.28 4.74 16.92
N SER A 159 -13.06 3.76 17.81
CA SER A 159 -11.81 3.00 17.86
C SER A 159 -11.57 2.18 16.59
N VAL A 160 -12.58 1.45 16.10
CA VAL A 160 -12.49 0.66 14.85
C VAL A 160 -12.22 1.57 13.66
N ARG A 161 -12.98 2.66 13.56
CA ARG A 161 -12.88 3.60 12.43
C ARG A 161 -11.53 4.30 12.39
N ALA A 162 -11.08 4.83 13.52
CA ALA A 162 -9.77 5.46 13.63
C ALA A 162 -8.63 4.46 13.38
N ALA A 163 -8.76 3.23 13.86
CA ALA A 163 -7.78 2.17 13.69
C ALA A 163 -7.75 1.56 12.27
N PHE A 164 -8.81 1.74 11.48
CA PHE A 164 -8.81 1.36 10.07
C PHE A 164 -8.09 2.37 9.18
N LEU A 165 -8.09 3.65 9.54
CA LEU A 165 -7.66 4.78 8.72
C LEU A 165 -6.23 5.32 8.96
N PRO A 166 -5.38 4.81 9.90
CA PRO A 166 -4.15 5.49 10.27
C PRO A 166 -3.17 5.62 9.08
N ASP A 167 -3.16 4.65 8.22
CA ASP A 167 -2.26 4.56 7.08
C ASP A 167 -2.84 5.09 5.76
N ILE A 168 -4.03 5.70 5.77
CA ILE A 168 -4.70 6.16 4.54
C ILE A 168 -3.84 7.12 3.72
N GLY A 169 -3.06 7.98 4.37
CA GLY A 169 -2.14 8.89 3.69
C GLY A 169 -1.03 8.20 2.92
N LYS A 170 -0.73 6.93 3.23
CA LYS A 170 0.23 6.15 2.44
C LYS A 170 -0.32 5.77 1.05
N ALA A 171 -1.64 5.83 0.84
CA ALA A 171 -2.26 5.61 -0.47
C ALA A 171 -2.18 6.82 -1.40
N MET A 172 -1.80 7.98 -0.89
CA MET A 172 -1.70 9.21 -1.65
C MET A 172 -0.42 9.27 -2.47
N ASP A 173 -0.44 10.10 -3.51
CA ASP A 173 0.72 10.28 -4.38
C ASP A 173 1.86 10.94 -3.60
N ARG A 174 3.07 10.40 -3.71
CA ARG A 174 4.29 10.94 -3.07
C ARG A 174 4.74 12.28 -3.64
N GLU A 175 4.16 12.73 -4.74
CA GLU A 175 4.41 14.07 -5.28
C GLU A 175 3.74 15.16 -4.41
N LEU A 176 2.78 14.80 -3.54
CA LEU A 176 2.18 15.70 -2.58
C LEU A 176 3.17 16.02 -1.45
N GLN A 177 3.29 17.31 -1.12
CA GLN A 177 4.12 17.75 -0.01
C GLN A 177 3.42 17.44 1.32
N GLY A 178 4.14 16.82 2.25
CA GLY A 178 3.66 16.51 3.59
C GLY A 178 3.98 15.08 4.01
N THR A 179 3.83 14.81 5.30
CA THR A 179 3.90 13.45 5.83
C THR A 179 2.59 12.70 5.51
N HIS A 180 2.64 11.37 5.48
CA HIS A 180 1.42 10.57 5.29
C HIS A 180 0.38 10.86 6.38
N LEU A 181 0.81 11.25 7.58
CA LEU A 181 -0.08 11.65 8.67
C LEU A 181 -0.81 12.96 8.36
N GLU A 182 -0.08 14.00 7.96
CA GLU A 182 -0.67 15.30 7.60
C GLU A 182 -1.65 15.16 6.43
N LEU A 183 -1.25 14.47 5.37
CA LEU A 183 -2.10 14.19 4.21
C LEU A 183 -3.35 13.38 4.61
N GLY A 184 -3.18 12.38 5.47
CA GLY A 184 -4.29 11.59 5.99
C GLY A 184 -5.28 12.42 6.78
N ILE A 185 -4.82 13.26 7.72
CA ILE A 185 -5.67 14.16 8.53
C ILE A 185 -6.48 15.09 7.64
N GLU A 186 -5.83 15.75 6.68
CA GLU A 186 -6.52 16.66 5.76
C GLU A 186 -7.58 15.93 4.94
N PHE A 187 -7.22 14.78 4.39
CA PHE A 187 -8.13 13.96 3.57
C PHE A 187 -9.34 13.48 4.36
N LEU A 188 -9.17 13.01 5.59
CA LEU A 188 -10.27 12.59 6.44
C LEU A 188 -11.25 13.74 6.73
N ARG A 189 -10.73 14.92 7.05
CA ARG A 189 -11.57 16.12 7.29
C ARG A 189 -12.33 16.53 6.06
N GLN A 190 -11.71 16.52 4.89
CA GLN A 190 -12.36 16.85 3.61
C GLN A 190 -13.49 15.89 3.26
N HIS A 191 -13.43 14.64 3.73
CA HIS A 191 -14.41 13.60 3.45
C HIS A 191 -15.36 13.31 4.62
N GLY A 192 -15.47 14.26 5.56
CA GLY A 192 -16.53 14.28 6.57
C GLY A 192 -16.29 13.38 7.78
N GLU A 193 -15.07 12.93 8.03
CA GLU A 193 -14.77 12.21 9.26
C GLU A 193 -14.86 13.12 10.49
N SER A 194 -15.34 12.57 11.59
CA SER A 194 -15.49 13.32 12.85
C SER A 194 -14.13 13.66 13.47
N ASP A 195 -14.08 14.78 14.20
CA ASP A 195 -12.86 15.15 14.93
C ASP A 195 -12.41 14.09 15.93
N ALA A 196 -13.33 13.31 16.51
CA ALA A 196 -12.99 12.20 17.39
C ALA A 196 -12.18 11.12 16.66
N VAL A 197 -12.59 10.74 15.44
CA VAL A 197 -11.89 9.77 14.60
C VAL A 197 -10.56 10.32 14.12
N VAL A 198 -10.54 11.57 13.62
CA VAL A 198 -9.32 12.22 13.11
C VAL A 198 -8.28 12.36 14.21
N ASN A 199 -8.67 12.80 15.40
CA ASN A 199 -7.74 12.98 16.52
C ASN A 199 -7.21 11.63 17.05
N ALA A 200 -8.06 10.61 17.13
CA ALA A 200 -7.65 9.27 17.54
C ALA A 200 -6.67 8.65 16.52
N MET A 201 -6.92 8.84 15.23
CA MET A 201 -6.04 8.41 14.15
C MET A 201 -4.69 9.14 14.19
N ALA A 202 -4.71 10.47 14.39
CA ALA A 202 -3.50 11.31 14.36
C ALA A 202 -2.49 10.97 15.47
N ALA A 203 -2.94 10.42 16.59
CA ALA A 203 -2.10 10.10 17.74
C ALA A 203 -1.30 8.79 17.63
N HIS A 204 -1.47 8.00 16.55
CA HIS A 204 -0.86 6.67 16.45
C HIS A 204 0.69 6.69 16.36
N HIS A 205 1.32 7.80 15.97
CA HIS A 205 2.78 7.94 15.90
C HIS A 205 3.43 8.56 17.15
N MET A 206 2.71 8.77 18.23
CA MET A 206 3.19 9.42 19.46
C MET A 206 3.73 10.86 19.29
N ASP A 207 3.49 11.50 18.15
CA ASP A 207 3.96 12.86 17.90
C ASP A 207 3.09 13.92 18.61
N ILE A 208 1.96 13.51 19.15
CA ILE A 208 1.03 14.33 19.94
C ILE A 208 0.55 13.57 21.18
N ASP A 209 0.21 14.30 22.22
CA ASP A 209 -0.41 13.73 23.42
C ASP A 209 -1.74 13.04 23.05
N TRP A 210 -2.03 11.91 23.68
CA TRP A 210 -3.26 11.18 23.40
C TRP A 210 -4.49 12.00 23.79
N PRO A 211 -5.33 12.38 22.81
CA PRO A 211 -6.51 13.20 23.08
C PRO A 211 -7.65 12.39 23.72
N SER A 212 -7.60 11.06 23.66
CA SER A 212 -8.60 10.15 24.21
C SER A 212 -8.03 8.77 24.48
N LEU A 213 -8.78 7.96 25.22
CA LEU A 213 -8.43 6.54 25.46
C LEU A 213 -8.52 5.71 24.17
N GLU A 214 -9.44 6.05 23.26
CA GLU A 214 -9.54 5.42 21.94
C GLU A 214 -8.26 5.62 21.14
N ALA A 215 -7.62 6.79 21.21
CA ALA A 215 -6.34 7.05 20.57
C ALA A 215 -5.21 6.14 21.09
N MET A 216 -5.19 5.91 22.42
CA MET A 216 -4.25 4.95 23.03
C MET A 216 -4.49 3.52 22.53
N LEU A 217 -5.75 3.13 22.36
CA LEU A 217 -6.11 1.82 21.82
C LEU A 217 -5.67 1.64 20.36
N VAL A 218 -5.85 2.67 19.54
CA VAL A 218 -5.39 2.65 18.14
C VAL A 218 -3.89 2.39 18.09
N GLN A 219 -3.10 3.13 18.87
CA GLN A 219 -1.66 2.94 18.93
C GLN A 219 -1.25 1.57 19.47
N ALA A 220 -1.90 1.09 20.53
CA ALA A 220 -1.63 -0.24 21.08
C ALA A 220 -1.93 -1.34 20.05
N ALA A 221 -3.05 -1.24 19.34
CA ALA A 221 -3.44 -2.18 18.32
C ALA A 221 -2.46 -2.18 17.13
N ASP A 222 -2.03 -0.99 16.70
CA ASP A 222 -1.02 -0.83 15.65
C ASP A 222 0.30 -1.52 16.04
N ALA A 223 0.80 -1.25 17.23
CA ALA A 223 2.01 -1.88 17.75
C ALA A 223 1.89 -3.41 17.82
N ILE A 224 0.78 -3.94 18.32
CA ILE A 224 0.54 -5.38 18.40
C ILE A 224 0.55 -6.02 17.00
N SER A 225 -0.16 -5.43 16.04
CA SER A 225 -0.21 -5.94 14.67
C SER A 225 1.15 -5.89 13.99
N ALA A 226 1.93 -4.81 14.24
CA ALA A 226 3.24 -4.62 13.64
C ALA A 226 4.32 -5.57 14.21
N GLU A 227 4.28 -5.83 15.52
CA GLU A 227 5.32 -6.56 16.25
C GLU A 227 5.04 -8.06 16.43
N ARG A 228 3.85 -8.54 16.08
CA ARG A 228 3.54 -9.98 16.20
C ARG A 228 4.47 -10.83 15.34
N PRO A 229 4.83 -12.05 15.78
CA PRO A 229 5.71 -12.95 15.02
C PRO A 229 5.18 -13.20 13.59
N GLY A 230 6.05 -12.99 12.61
CA GLY A 230 5.73 -13.20 11.20
C GLY A 230 4.96 -12.06 10.51
N ALA A 231 4.62 -10.98 11.22
CA ALA A 231 3.96 -9.83 10.62
C ALA A 231 4.87 -9.07 9.65
N ARG A 232 6.13 -8.86 10.04
CA ARG A 232 7.12 -8.12 9.28
C ARG A 232 8.34 -9.00 8.98
N ARG A 233 8.80 -8.98 7.74
CA ARG A 233 9.96 -9.76 7.28
C ARG A 233 11.25 -9.34 7.98
N ASP A 234 11.41 -8.05 8.23
CA ASP A 234 12.58 -7.48 8.90
C ASP A 234 12.72 -7.91 10.37
N ILE A 235 11.61 -8.19 11.05
CA ILE A 235 11.63 -8.67 12.43
C ILE A 235 12.26 -10.05 12.50
N LEU A 236 11.95 -10.93 11.54
CA LEU A 236 12.55 -12.25 11.49
C LEU A 236 14.06 -12.17 11.23
N GLU A 237 14.48 -11.34 10.27
CA GLU A 237 15.92 -11.16 9.95
C GLU A 237 16.68 -10.50 11.10
N SER A 238 16.10 -9.48 11.74
CA SER A 238 16.72 -8.84 12.90
C SER A 238 16.75 -9.74 14.12
N TYR A 239 15.74 -10.59 14.30
CA TYR A 239 15.71 -11.60 15.36
C TYR A 239 16.80 -12.67 15.14
N VAL A 240 16.92 -13.18 13.93
CA VAL A 240 17.99 -14.14 13.58
C VAL A 240 19.38 -13.52 13.81
N LYS A 241 19.63 -12.29 13.30
CA LYS A 241 20.87 -11.55 13.56
C LYS A 241 21.13 -11.34 15.04
N ARG A 242 20.10 -11.07 15.84
CA ARG A 242 20.25 -10.90 17.29
C ARG A 242 20.63 -12.21 17.98
N LEU A 243 20.06 -13.33 17.55
CA LEU A 243 20.45 -14.66 18.05
C LEU A 243 21.90 -14.99 17.69
N GLU A 244 22.30 -14.78 16.43
CA GLU A 244 23.69 -14.99 15.97
C GLU A 244 24.69 -14.11 16.75
N ASN A 245 24.34 -12.86 17.02
CA ASN A 245 25.18 -11.97 17.84
C ASN A 245 25.27 -12.45 19.30
N LEU A 246 24.17 -12.92 19.90
CA LEU A 246 24.17 -13.46 21.25
C LEU A 246 25.02 -14.74 21.34
N GLU A 247 24.92 -15.62 20.34
CA GLU A 247 25.71 -16.83 20.24
C GLU A 247 27.21 -16.50 20.10
N SER A 248 27.56 -15.56 19.22
CA SER A 248 28.93 -15.07 19.05
C SER A 248 29.52 -14.48 20.35
N ILE A 249 28.71 -13.71 21.08
CA ILE A 249 29.13 -13.17 22.40
C ILE A 249 29.33 -14.31 23.38
N ALA A 250 28.41 -15.27 23.48
CA ALA A 250 28.53 -16.41 24.39
C ALA A 250 29.79 -17.24 24.08
N ASP A 251 30.11 -17.46 22.81
CA ASP A 251 31.29 -18.20 22.39
C ASP A 251 32.62 -17.46 22.67
N SER A 252 32.58 -16.14 22.80
CA SER A 252 33.74 -15.32 23.14
C SER A 252 34.23 -15.48 24.60
N PHE A 253 33.39 -16.09 25.46
CA PHE A 253 33.68 -16.32 26.88
C PHE A 253 34.20 -17.77 27.20
N LYS A 254 34.55 -18.53 26.17
CA LYS A 254 35.15 -19.85 26.33
C LYS A 254 36.66 -19.76 26.49
#